data_6d0643e2c7433a298e013f56c6e89237
#
_entry.id   6d0643e2c7433a298e013f56c6e89237
#
_cell.length_a   1.000
_cell.length_b   1.000
_cell.length_c   1.000
_cell.angle_alpha   90.00
_cell.angle_beta   90.00
_cell.angle_gamma   90.00
#
_symmetry.space_group_name_H-M   'P 1'
#
loop_
_entity.id
_entity.type
_entity.pdbx_description
1 polymer ?
#
loop_
_entity_poly.entity_id
_entity_poly.type
_entity_poly.pdbx_seq_one_letter_code
_entity_poly.pdbx_strand_id
1 'polypeptide(L)'
;GVLRLRWAFAAKQERILRGEALAALTIERPLLFRLMGASRVVLYPVGQPAKRAVTLYLHKEDAQELADRLMPVRDPVCHRPAGGERAALVVLGANGLSTLALTYLAIRQSRPFPLTAEAVALSRLNVLVRFAAHWLPAGAAWMLVLTGALFGISLARSFVQSVHYTVWHTADQLGSRGGWLSRFEFRVRSSEISYADVRVSPIARLMKRWPVFVVAGSCRPE
;
A
#
# COMPACT_ATOMS: atom_id res chain seq x y z
N GLY A 1 17.71 -12.94 -18.08
CA GLY A 1 17.06 -12.20 -19.15
C GLY A 1 17.65 -10.82 -19.32
N VAL A 2 17.61 -10.30 -20.55
CA VAL A 2 18.07 -8.94 -20.88
C VAL A 2 16.88 -8.17 -21.45
N LEU A 3 16.55 -7.05 -20.84
CA LEU A 3 15.52 -6.13 -21.31
C LEU A 3 16.21 -4.94 -21.99
N ARG A 4 15.91 -4.72 -23.26
CA ARG A 4 16.40 -3.58 -24.03
C ARG A 4 15.24 -2.62 -24.26
N LEU A 5 15.32 -1.47 -23.64
CA LEU A 5 14.32 -0.40 -23.76
C LEU A 5 14.85 0.66 -24.73
N ARG A 6 14.07 0.95 -25.76
CA ARG A 6 14.33 2.02 -26.71
C ARG A 6 13.16 2.98 -26.75
N TRP A 7 13.41 4.24 -26.51
CA TRP A 7 12.42 5.27 -26.77
C TRP A 7 13.02 6.43 -27.53
N ALA A 8 12.25 6.93 -28.46
CA ALA A 8 12.63 7.99 -29.36
C ALA A 8 11.58 9.10 -29.30
N PHE A 9 11.74 10.00 -28.34
CA PHE A 9 11.01 11.27 -28.31
C PHE A 9 12.06 12.34 -28.12
N ALA A 10 12.27 13.19 -29.10
CA ALA A 10 13.32 14.22 -29.17
C ALA A 10 14.78 13.73 -29.10
N ALA A 11 15.10 12.69 -28.36
CA ALA A 11 16.40 12.03 -28.35
C ALA A 11 16.22 10.51 -28.29
N LYS A 12 17.02 9.77 -29.08
CA LYS A 12 17.07 8.31 -28.98
C LYS A 12 17.79 7.93 -27.70
N GLN A 13 17.07 7.32 -26.75
CA GLN A 13 17.65 6.76 -25.55
C GLN A 13 17.48 5.24 -25.57
N GLU A 14 18.53 4.51 -25.25
CA GLU A 14 18.51 3.07 -25.10
C GLU A 14 19.01 2.72 -23.71
N ARG A 15 18.23 1.94 -22.97
CA ARG A 15 18.63 1.36 -21.69
C ARG A 15 18.60 -0.14 -21.78
N ILE A 16 19.68 -0.77 -21.36
CA ILE A 16 19.80 -2.20 -21.27
C ILE A 16 19.76 -2.58 -19.79
N LEU A 17 18.74 -3.33 -19.41
CA LEU A 17 18.56 -3.85 -18.05
C LEU A 17 18.74 -5.37 -18.09
N ARG A 18 19.72 -5.86 -17.36
CA ARG A 18 19.89 -7.29 -17.12
C ARG A 18 19.04 -7.70 -15.93
N GLY A 19 18.39 -8.87 -15.99
CA GLY A 19 17.61 -9.37 -14.87
C GLY A 19 18.41 -9.44 -13.57
N GLU A 20 19.69 -9.76 -13.65
CA GLU A 20 20.63 -9.81 -12.52
C GLU A 20 20.87 -8.43 -11.87
N ALA A 21 20.74 -7.36 -12.65
CA ALA A 21 20.90 -5.99 -12.19
C ALA A 21 19.60 -5.38 -11.65
N LEU A 22 18.55 -6.18 -11.42
CA LEU A 22 17.32 -5.74 -10.79
C LEU A 22 17.30 -6.13 -9.32
N ALA A 23 17.10 -5.17 -8.45
CA ALA A 23 16.89 -5.36 -7.02
C ALA A 23 15.46 -5.80 -6.71
N ALA A 24 14.50 -5.12 -7.33
CA ALA A 24 13.07 -5.41 -7.14
C ALA A 24 12.26 -5.12 -8.40
N LEU A 25 11.08 -5.72 -8.45
CA LEU A 25 10.08 -5.53 -9.49
C LEU A 25 8.71 -5.42 -8.85
N THR A 26 7.91 -4.45 -9.30
CA THR A 26 6.53 -4.29 -8.85
C THR A 26 5.59 -4.29 -10.05
N ILE A 27 4.53 -5.07 -9.98
CA ILE A 27 3.42 -5.02 -10.95
C ILE A 27 2.20 -4.48 -10.22
N GLU A 28 1.65 -3.39 -10.70
CA GLU A 28 0.44 -2.77 -10.15
C GLU A 28 -0.67 -2.77 -11.20
N ARG A 29 -1.86 -3.17 -10.79
CA ARG A 29 -3.08 -3.17 -11.61
C ARG A 29 -4.22 -2.49 -10.86
N PRO A 30 -4.23 -1.15 -10.80
CA PRO A 30 -5.38 -0.39 -10.32
C PRO A 30 -6.64 -0.76 -11.10
N LEU A 31 -7.81 -0.49 -10.53
CA LEU A 31 -9.09 -0.86 -11.12
C LEU A 31 -9.22 -0.39 -12.58
N LEU A 32 -8.87 0.85 -12.86
CA LEU A 32 -8.94 1.42 -14.21
C LEU A 32 -8.02 0.67 -15.20
N PHE A 33 -6.80 0.33 -14.80
CA PHE A 33 -5.89 -0.44 -15.66
C PHE A 33 -6.39 -1.85 -15.89
N ARG A 34 -7.07 -2.45 -14.91
CA ARG A 34 -7.70 -3.77 -15.07
C ARG A 34 -8.80 -3.75 -16.12
N LEU A 35 -9.64 -2.71 -16.15
CA LEU A 35 -10.68 -2.53 -17.16
C LEU A 35 -10.09 -2.37 -18.55
N MET A 36 -8.92 -1.71 -18.65
CA MET A 36 -8.19 -1.52 -19.92
C MET A 36 -7.27 -2.70 -20.28
N GLY A 37 -7.22 -3.75 -19.48
CA GLY A 37 -6.27 -4.87 -19.70
C GLY A 37 -4.81 -4.52 -19.46
N ALA A 38 -4.51 -3.32 -18.92
CA ALA A 38 -3.17 -2.81 -18.73
C ALA A 38 -2.59 -3.13 -17.34
N SER A 39 -1.29 -3.03 -17.22
CA SER A 39 -0.52 -3.20 -15.98
C SER A 39 0.62 -2.18 -15.95
N ARG A 40 0.88 -1.62 -14.79
CA ARG A 40 2.04 -0.79 -14.53
C ARG A 40 3.13 -1.67 -13.95
N VAL A 41 4.27 -1.75 -14.61
CA VAL A 41 5.45 -2.47 -14.15
C VAL A 41 6.52 -1.47 -13.76
N VAL A 42 7.02 -1.56 -12.54
CA VAL A 42 8.09 -0.69 -12.05
C VAL A 42 9.30 -1.57 -11.75
N LEU A 43 10.41 -1.25 -12.39
CA LEU A 43 11.68 -1.97 -12.30
C LEU A 43 12.65 -1.12 -11.48
N TYR A 44 13.21 -1.70 -10.43
CA TYR A 44 14.17 -1.05 -9.54
C TYR A 44 15.57 -1.64 -9.78
N PRO A 45 16.47 -0.92 -10.47
CA PRO A 45 17.84 -1.38 -10.68
C PRO A 45 18.63 -1.36 -9.37
N VAL A 46 19.58 -2.29 -9.23
CA VAL A 46 20.52 -2.36 -8.11
C VAL A 46 21.34 -1.08 -8.03
N GLY A 47 21.55 -0.58 -6.82
CA GLY A 47 22.42 0.59 -6.54
C GLY A 47 21.88 1.93 -7.04
N GLN A 48 20.64 2.00 -7.52
CA GLN A 48 20.05 3.27 -7.96
C GLN A 48 18.90 3.70 -7.01
N PRO A 49 18.74 5.02 -6.78
CA PRO A 49 17.63 5.52 -5.96
C PRO A 49 16.29 5.21 -6.63
N ALA A 50 15.24 5.06 -5.83
CA ALA A 50 13.88 4.76 -6.29
C ALA A 50 13.36 5.74 -7.37
N LYS A 51 13.80 7.00 -7.36
CA LYS A 51 13.49 8.01 -8.39
C LYS A 51 13.97 7.63 -9.80
N ARG A 52 14.94 6.72 -9.91
CA ARG A 52 15.46 6.22 -11.19
C ARG A 52 14.83 4.90 -11.62
N ALA A 53 13.79 4.45 -10.93
CA ALA A 53 13.03 3.29 -11.33
C ALA A 53 12.45 3.48 -12.75
N VAL A 54 12.43 2.40 -13.51
CA VAL A 54 11.89 2.39 -14.85
C VAL A 54 10.44 1.93 -14.77
N THR A 55 9.51 2.79 -15.18
CA THR A 55 8.09 2.47 -15.23
C THR A 55 7.67 2.14 -16.65
N LEU A 56 7.01 1.01 -16.82
CA LEU A 56 6.47 0.53 -18.09
C LEU A 56 4.97 0.30 -17.94
N TYR A 57 4.22 0.59 -19.00
CA TYR A 57 2.80 0.27 -19.11
C TYR A 57 2.65 -0.81 -20.18
N LEU A 58 2.24 -1.98 -19.79
CA LEU A 58 2.19 -3.17 -20.63
C LEU A 58 0.81 -3.82 -20.53
N HIS A 59 0.48 -4.66 -21.52
CA HIS A 59 -0.68 -5.53 -21.39
C HIS A 59 -0.46 -6.53 -20.24
N LYS A 60 -1.54 -7.06 -19.70
CA LYS A 60 -1.52 -7.95 -18.52
C LYS A 60 -0.57 -9.14 -18.70
N GLU A 61 -0.63 -9.77 -19.87
CA GLU A 61 0.12 -10.98 -20.17
C GLU A 61 1.60 -10.69 -20.36
N ASP A 62 1.90 -9.63 -21.11
CA ASP A 62 3.28 -9.17 -21.36
C ASP A 62 3.98 -8.74 -20.06
N ALA A 63 3.24 -8.10 -19.15
CA ALA A 63 3.76 -7.70 -17.84
C ALA A 63 4.16 -8.91 -16.98
N GLN A 64 3.34 -9.96 -17.02
CA GLN A 64 3.63 -11.19 -16.28
C GLN A 64 4.82 -11.95 -16.91
N GLU A 65 4.80 -12.09 -18.23
CA GLU A 65 5.89 -12.73 -18.97
C GLU A 65 7.23 -12.01 -18.75
N LEU A 66 7.20 -10.67 -18.79
CA LEU A 66 8.38 -9.87 -18.51
C LEU A 66 8.92 -10.12 -17.09
N ALA A 67 8.03 -10.16 -16.10
CA ALA A 67 8.41 -10.42 -14.72
C ALA A 67 9.01 -11.82 -14.55
N ASP A 68 8.43 -12.83 -15.19
CA ASP A 68 8.89 -14.21 -15.11
C ASP A 68 10.23 -14.42 -15.87
N ARG A 69 10.46 -13.64 -16.92
CA ARG A 69 11.76 -13.64 -17.63
C ARG A 69 12.87 -12.93 -16.86
N LEU A 70 12.55 -11.82 -16.17
CA LEU A 70 13.55 -11.02 -15.44
C LEU A 70 13.83 -11.56 -14.04
N MET A 71 12.79 -12.02 -13.37
CA MET A 71 12.84 -12.55 -12.00
C MET A 71 11.98 -13.82 -11.90
N PRO A 72 12.48 -14.96 -12.46
CA PRO A 72 11.74 -16.22 -12.44
C PRO A 72 11.54 -16.72 -11.02
N VAL A 73 10.30 -17.09 -10.68
CA VAL A 73 9.96 -17.67 -9.39
C VAL A 73 10.04 -19.20 -9.51
N ARG A 74 11.00 -19.82 -8.82
CA ARG A 74 11.18 -21.27 -8.81
C ARG A 74 10.84 -21.81 -7.44
N ASP A 75 10.03 -22.85 -7.38
CA ASP A 75 9.63 -23.57 -6.15
C ASP A 75 9.25 -22.65 -4.98
N PRO A 76 8.23 -21.80 -5.15
CA PRO A 76 7.87 -20.84 -4.12
C PRO A 76 7.22 -21.52 -2.91
N VAL A 77 7.76 -21.28 -1.72
CA VAL A 77 7.07 -21.61 -0.48
C VAL A 77 6.07 -20.47 -0.19
N CYS A 78 4.80 -20.79 -0.33
CA CYS A 78 3.72 -19.79 -0.20
C CYS A 78 3.13 -19.81 1.21
N HIS A 79 3.04 -18.64 1.82
CA HIS A 79 2.30 -18.42 3.06
C HIS A 79 1.04 -17.59 2.78
N ARG A 80 -0.11 -18.11 3.19
CA ARG A 80 -1.40 -17.39 3.15
C ARG A 80 -1.81 -17.05 4.57
N PRO A 81 -1.96 -15.77 4.92
CA PRO A 81 -2.34 -15.39 6.28
C PRO A 81 -3.68 -16.01 6.67
N ALA A 82 -3.75 -16.59 7.86
CA ALA A 82 -4.99 -17.07 8.47
C ALA A 82 -5.91 -15.91 8.85
N GLY A 83 -7.16 -16.20 9.25
CA GLY A 83 -8.16 -15.17 9.55
C GLY A 83 -7.70 -14.13 10.57
N GLY A 84 -7.07 -14.54 11.66
CA GLY A 84 -6.51 -13.63 12.68
C GLY A 84 -5.32 -12.80 12.18
N GLU A 85 -4.49 -13.34 11.30
CA GLU A 85 -3.39 -12.62 10.66
C GLU A 85 -3.91 -11.60 9.65
N ARG A 86 -4.97 -11.94 8.90
CA ARG A 86 -5.64 -10.98 7.99
C ARG A 86 -6.25 -9.82 8.77
N ALA A 87 -6.94 -10.11 9.88
CA ALA A 87 -7.47 -9.07 10.74
C ALA A 87 -6.36 -8.13 11.25
N ALA A 88 -5.22 -8.70 11.67
CA ALA A 88 -4.07 -7.92 12.07
C ALA A 88 -3.52 -7.07 10.91
N LEU A 89 -3.39 -7.63 9.71
CA LEU A 89 -2.95 -6.89 8.52
C LEU A 89 -3.89 -5.73 8.20
N VAL A 90 -5.21 -5.92 8.31
CA VAL A 90 -6.21 -4.87 8.08
C VAL A 90 -6.05 -3.75 9.09
N VAL A 91 -5.98 -4.07 10.37
CA VAL A 91 -5.93 -3.08 11.45
C VAL A 91 -4.58 -2.35 11.48
N LEU A 92 -3.47 -3.09 11.31
CA LEU A 92 -2.13 -2.51 11.33
C LEU A 92 -1.79 -1.77 10.04
N GLY A 93 -2.38 -2.16 8.90
CA GLY A 93 -2.25 -1.48 7.62
C GLY A 93 -3.09 -0.21 7.51
N ALA A 94 -4.13 -0.08 8.35
CA ALA A 94 -4.89 1.15 8.42
C ALA A 94 -4.11 2.19 9.23
N ASN A 95 -3.68 3.29 8.58
CA ASN A 95 -3.00 4.43 9.22
C ASN A 95 -3.92 5.24 10.16
N GLY A 96 -4.92 4.59 10.74
CA GLY A 96 -6.00 5.23 11.49
C GLY A 96 -5.57 5.83 12.83
N LEU A 97 -4.50 5.31 13.46
CA LEU A 97 -4.04 5.85 14.75
C LEU A 97 -3.45 7.25 14.61
N SER A 98 -2.69 7.52 13.54
CA SER A 98 -2.18 8.87 13.27
C SER A 98 -3.32 9.84 12.96
N THR A 99 -4.34 9.38 12.24
CA THR A 99 -5.54 10.17 11.93
C THR A 99 -6.33 10.46 13.21
N LEU A 100 -6.53 9.48 14.08
CA LEU A 100 -7.19 9.65 15.38
C LEU A 100 -6.41 10.61 16.28
N ALA A 101 -5.09 10.48 16.36
CA ALA A 101 -4.26 11.36 17.17
C ALA A 101 -4.28 12.80 16.64
N LEU A 102 -4.18 13.00 15.32
CA LEU A 102 -4.28 14.32 14.70
C LEU A 102 -5.65 14.95 14.93
N THR A 103 -6.73 14.16 14.82
CA THR A 103 -8.08 14.67 15.07
C THR A 103 -8.30 14.99 16.53
N TYR A 104 -7.81 14.19 17.46
CA TYR A 104 -7.85 14.50 18.88
C TYR A 104 -7.10 15.82 19.19
N LEU A 105 -5.91 16.00 18.61
CA LEU A 105 -5.14 17.24 18.73
C LEU A 105 -5.90 18.43 18.12
N ALA A 106 -6.49 18.26 16.94
CA ALA A 106 -7.30 19.27 16.29
C ALA A 106 -8.54 19.65 17.13
N ILE A 107 -9.24 18.66 17.71
CA ILE A 107 -10.37 18.90 18.63
C ILE A 107 -9.91 19.68 19.86
N ARG A 108 -8.77 19.32 20.44
CA ARG A 108 -8.23 19.98 21.62
C ARG A 108 -7.79 21.42 21.32
N GLN A 109 -7.38 21.70 20.09
CA GLN A 109 -6.84 23.01 19.67
C GLN A 109 -7.87 23.89 18.96
N SER A 110 -9.02 23.33 18.52
CA SER A 110 -10.08 24.11 17.87
C SER A 110 -10.89 24.87 18.90
N ARG A 111 -10.83 26.20 18.79
CA ARG A 111 -11.89 27.08 19.34
C ARG A 111 -13.21 26.74 18.64
N PRO A 112 -14.37 26.97 19.27
CA PRO A 112 -15.66 26.59 18.68
C PRO A 112 -15.80 27.15 17.27
N PHE A 113 -15.77 26.24 16.29
CA PHE A 113 -16.01 26.57 14.87
C PHE A 113 -17.52 26.80 14.69
N PRO A 114 -17.97 27.89 14.05
CA PRO A 114 -19.38 28.09 13.74
C PRO A 114 -19.79 27.15 12.61
N LEU A 115 -20.28 25.97 12.97
CA LEU A 115 -20.72 24.92 12.04
C LEU A 115 -22.16 25.10 11.55
N THR A 116 -22.62 26.32 11.38
CA THR A 116 -24.02 26.60 11.05
C THR A 116 -24.41 26.31 9.59
N ALA A 117 -23.47 26.32 8.65
CA ALA A 117 -23.79 26.13 7.24
C ALA A 117 -23.66 24.68 6.72
N GLU A 118 -22.80 23.87 7.32
CA GLU A 118 -22.58 22.50 6.86
C GLU A 118 -23.51 21.47 7.50
N ALA A 119 -24.16 21.81 8.61
CA ALA A 119 -25.09 20.92 9.30
C ALA A 119 -26.33 20.55 8.47
N VAL A 120 -26.69 21.36 7.47
CA VAL A 120 -27.85 21.13 6.62
C VAL A 120 -27.58 20.10 5.53
N ALA A 121 -26.34 19.99 5.04
CA ALA A 121 -25.99 19.09 3.95
C ALA A 121 -25.88 17.60 4.36
N LEU A 122 -25.71 17.32 5.64
CA LEU A 122 -25.47 15.98 6.18
C LEU A 122 -26.61 15.48 7.08
N SER A 123 -27.85 15.76 6.73
CA SER A 123 -29.04 15.43 7.55
C SER A 123 -29.17 13.96 7.94
N ARG A 124 -28.63 13.04 7.15
CA ARG A 124 -28.63 11.61 7.46
C ARG A 124 -27.59 11.20 8.52
N LEU A 125 -26.52 11.97 8.70
CA LEU A 125 -25.55 11.76 9.77
C LEU A 125 -25.96 12.40 11.11
N ASN A 126 -27.05 13.16 11.11
CA ASN A 126 -27.54 13.85 12.31
C ASN A 126 -27.84 12.92 13.48
N VAL A 127 -28.24 11.67 13.23
CA VAL A 127 -28.52 10.70 14.30
C VAL A 127 -27.24 10.36 15.07
N LEU A 128 -26.15 10.08 14.35
CA LEU A 128 -24.85 9.78 14.95
C LEU A 128 -24.26 11.02 15.63
N VAL A 129 -24.42 12.19 15.02
CA VAL A 129 -23.97 13.45 15.60
C VAL A 129 -24.76 13.79 16.85
N ARG A 130 -26.09 13.62 16.87
CA ARG A 130 -26.92 13.85 18.08
C ARG A 130 -26.53 12.88 19.19
N PHE A 131 -26.28 11.63 18.87
CA PHE A 131 -25.80 10.66 19.86
C PHE A 131 -24.44 11.07 20.44
N ALA A 132 -23.50 11.47 19.61
CA ALA A 132 -22.18 11.92 20.04
C ALA A 132 -22.25 13.28 20.78
N ALA A 133 -23.14 14.20 20.37
CA ALA A 133 -23.32 15.51 21.01
C ALA A 133 -23.88 15.44 22.43
N HIS A 134 -24.50 14.32 22.80
CA HIS A 134 -24.93 14.10 24.17
C HIS A 134 -23.74 13.97 25.16
N TRP A 135 -22.61 13.47 24.63
CA TRP A 135 -21.42 13.18 25.45
C TRP A 135 -20.25 14.15 25.22
N LEU A 136 -20.33 15.01 24.21
CA LEU A 136 -19.21 15.83 23.74
C LEU A 136 -19.65 17.30 23.56
N PRO A 137 -18.73 18.27 23.76
CA PRO A 137 -18.98 19.68 23.50
C PRO A 137 -19.42 19.91 22.03
N ALA A 138 -20.21 20.95 21.80
CA ALA A 138 -20.66 21.34 20.47
C ALA A 138 -19.45 21.53 19.52
N GLY A 139 -19.51 20.92 18.35
CA GLY A 139 -18.42 20.89 17.38
C GLY A 139 -17.51 19.67 17.47
N ALA A 140 -17.24 19.13 18.65
CA ALA A 140 -16.41 17.93 18.81
C ALA A 140 -17.08 16.66 18.27
N ALA A 141 -18.41 16.60 18.34
CA ALA A 141 -19.20 15.50 17.81
C ALA A 141 -19.02 15.32 16.30
N TRP A 142 -19.01 16.39 15.53
CA TRP A 142 -18.77 16.36 14.09
C TRP A 142 -17.37 15.88 13.76
N MET A 143 -16.37 16.38 14.47
CA MET A 143 -14.99 15.95 14.27
C MET A 143 -14.82 14.45 14.57
N LEU A 144 -15.48 13.94 15.61
CA LEU A 144 -15.45 12.53 15.95
C LEU A 144 -16.13 11.68 14.87
N VAL A 145 -17.28 12.10 14.35
CA VAL A 145 -17.98 11.41 13.26
C VAL A 145 -17.13 11.42 11.98
N LEU A 146 -16.55 12.56 11.63
CA LEU A 146 -15.68 12.69 10.45
C LEU A 146 -14.44 11.78 10.59
N THR A 147 -13.82 11.77 11.76
CA THR A 147 -12.66 10.90 12.01
C THR A 147 -13.03 9.43 11.95
N GLY A 148 -14.16 9.07 12.53
CA GLY A 148 -14.68 7.70 12.45
C GLY A 148 -14.94 7.27 11.02
N ALA A 149 -15.49 8.16 10.18
CA ALA A 149 -15.70 7.91 8.76
C ALA A 149 -14.39 7.74 8.01
N LEU A 150 -13.41 8.62 8.23
CA LEU A 150 -12.07 8.51 7.61
C LEU A 150 -11.34 7.24 8.06
N PHE A 151 -11.47 6.89 9.33
CA PHE A 151 -10.93 5.64 9.85
C PHE A 151 -11.60 4.43 9.22
N GLY A 152 -12.94 4.44 9.10
CA GLY A 152 -13.70 3.40 8.40
C GLY A 152 -13.27 3.23 6.94
N ILE A 153 -13.07 4.33 6.22
CA ILE A 153 -12.55 4.30 4.83
C ILE A 153 -11.14 3.71 4.81
N SER A 154 -10.27 4.08 5.75
CA SER A 154 -8.91 3.54 5.85
C SER A 154 -8.91 2.03 6.13
N LEU A 155 -9.77 1.57 7.03
CA LEU A 155 -9.97 0.14 7.30
C LEU A 155 -10.51 -0.60 6.08
N ALA A 156 -11.52 -0.06 5.41
CA ALA A 156 -12.08 -0.65 4.20
C ALA A 156 -11.02 -0.76 3.10
N ARG A 157 -10.21 0.28 2.90
CA ARG A 157 -9.09 0.24 1.97
C ARG A 157 -8.07 -0.83 2.33
N SER A 158 -7.67 -0.90 3.60
CA SER A 158 -6.73 -1.91 4.09
C SER A 158 -7.30 -3.33 3.95
N PHE A 159 -8.58 -3.52 4.24
CA PHE A 159 -9.28 -4.78 4.01
C PHE A 159 -9.23 -5.19 2.54
N VAL A 160 -9.60 -4.30 1.63
CA VAL A 160 -9.58 -4.56 0.19
C VAL A 160 -8.17 -4.92 -0.31
N GLN A 161 -7.12 -4.30 0.24
CA GLN A 161 -5.74 -4.63 -0.07
C GLN A 161 -5.28 -5.97 0.50
N SER A 162 -5.83 -6.39 1.65
CA SER A 162 -5.48 -7.66 2.30
C SER A 162 -6.17 -8.89 1.67
N VAL A 163 -7.19 -8.66 0.82
CA VAL A 163 -7.89 -9.75 0.12
C VAL A 163 -6.92 -10.45 -0.85
N HIS A 164 -6.89 -11.79 -0.79
CA HIS A 164 -5.98 -12.65 -1.56
C HIS A 164 -4.49 -12.34 -1.32
N TYR A 165 -4.17 -11.75 -0.17
CA TYR A 165 -2.77 -11.51 0.19
C TYR A 165 -2.05 -12.85 0.37
N THR A 166 -0.91 -12.97 -0.29
CA THR A 166 -0.04 -14.14 -0.23
C THR A 166 1.40 -13.64 -0.23
N VAL A 167 2.20 -14.14 0.67
CA VAL A 167 3.65 -13.94 0.68
C VAL A 167 4.28 -15.25 0.25
N TRP A 168 5.34 -15.16 -0.52
CA TRP A 168 6.12 -16.31 -0.93
C TRP A 168 7.61 -16.00 -0.84
N HIS A 169 8.39 -17.04 -0.62
CA HIS A 169 9.84 -16.93 -0.68
C HIS A 169 10.43 -18.10 -1.47
N THR A 170 11.55 -17.84 -2.07
CA THR A 170 12.44 -18.82 -2.70
C THR A 170 13.82 -18.65 -2.09
N ALA A 171 14.79 -19.47 -2.50
CA ALA A 171 16.17 -19.37 -2.00
C ALA A 171 16.79 -17.98 -2.21
N ASP A 172 16.46 -17.29 -3.31
CA ASP A 172 17.05 -16.02 -3.73
C ASP A 172 16.09 -14.83 -3.78
N GLN A 173 14.78 -15.07 -3.58
CA GLN A 173 13.76 -14.03 -3.75
C GLN A 173 12.69 -14.10 -2.67
N LEU A 174 12.17 -12.93 -2.31
CA LEU A 174 10.98 -12.74 -1.51
C LEU A 174 9.93 -12.01 -2.35
N GLY A 175 8.67 -12.42 -2.24
CA GLY A 175 7.61 -11.75 -2.95
C GLY A 175 6.30 -11.70 -2.18
N SER A 176 5.46 -10.78 -2.59
CA SER A 176 4.10 -10.65 -2.08
C SER A 176 3.16 -10.28 -3.21
N ARG A 177 1.95 -10.80 -3.16
CA ARG A 177 0.87 -10.42 -4.06
C ARG A 177 -0.43 -10.32 -3.29
N GLY A 178 -1.32 -9.45 -3.74
CA GLY A 178 -2.61 -9.28 -3.08
C GLY A 178 -3.46 -8.22 -3.75
N GLY A 179 -4.54 -7.86 -3.04
CA GLY A 179 -5.48 -6.84 -3.44
C GLY A 179 -6.62 -7.36 -4.32
N TRP A 180 -7.83 -6.90 -4.00
CA TRP A 180 -9.02 -7.19 -4.78
C TRP A 180 -9.30 -6.10 -5.82
N LEU A 181 -9.35 -4.86 -5.38
CA LEU A 181 -9.65 -3.71 -6.24
C LEU A 181 -8.40 -3.27 -7.03
N SER A 182 -7.28 -3.15 -6.34
CA SER A 182 -5.97 -2.85 -6.91
C SER A 182 -5.06 -4.04 -6.65
N ARG A 183 -4.83 -4.85 -7.67
CA ARG A 183 -3.91 -5.98 -7.56
C ARG A 183 -2.48 -5.49 -7.64
N PHE A 184 -1.65 -6.02 -6.77
CA PHE A 184 -0.22 -5.77 -6.79
C PHE A 184 0.55 -7.08 -6.65
N GLU A 185 1.72 -7.12 -7.25
CA GLU A 185 2.72 -8.15 -7.08
C GLU A 185 4.07 -7.48 -6.91
N PHE A 186 4.77 -7.84 -5.85
CA PHE A 186 6.10 -7.33 -5.53
C PHE A 186 7.07 -8.50 -5.46
N ARG A 187 8.21 -8.38 -6.12
CA ARG A 187 9.32 -9.33 -6.08
C ARG A 187 10.60 -8.59 -5.72
N VAL A 188 11.36 -9.12 -4.80
CA VAL A 188 12.65 -8.56 -4.36
C VAL A 188 13.68 -9.65 -4.23
N ARG A 189 14.91 -9.38 -4.60
CA ARG A 189 16.03 -10.29 -4.36
C ARG A 189 16.43 -10.26 -2.90
N SER A 190 16.66 -11.43 -2.32
CA SER A 190 17.09 -11.55 -0.93
C SER A 190 18.45 -10.87 -0.69
N SER A 191 19.36 -10.92 -1.66
CA SER A 191 20.67 -10.25 -1.62
C SER A 191 20.59 -8.72 -1.60
N GLU A 192 19.49 -8.14 -2.09
CA GLU A 192 19.29 -6.69 -2.20
C GLU A 192 18.45 -6.12 -1.04
N ILE A 193 18.07 -6.97 -0.10
CA ILE A 193 17.37 -6.54 1.11
C ILE A 193 18.37 -5.85 2.04
N SER A 194 18.22 -4.54 2.22
CA SER A 194 19.10 -3.77 3.10
C SER A 194 18.77 -3.94 4.57
N TYR A 195 17.49 -3.96 4.90
CA TYR A 195 17.02 -4.17 6.27
C TYR A 195 15.55 -4.58 6.30
N ALA A 196 15.16 -5.18 7.42
CA ALA A 196 13.77 -5.45 7.76
C ALA A 196 13.37 -4.55 8.94
N ASP A 197 12.35 -3.72 8.74
CA ASP A 197 11.79 -2.84 9.76
C ASP A 197 10.62 -3.55 10.45
N VAL A 198 10.76 -3.84 11.73
CA VAL A 198 9.71 -4.44 12.56
C VAL A 198 9.04 -3.34 13.37
N ARG A 199 7.81 -2.98 13.00
CA ARG A 199 7.09 -1.91 13.70
C ARG A 199 6.28 -2.44 14.86
N VAL A 200 6.64 -1.96 16.05
CA VAL A 200 5.96 -2.33 17.30
C VAL A 200 5.04 -1.18 17.72
N SER A 201 3.77 -1.24 17.30
CA SER A 201 2.74 -0.31 17.78
C SER A 201 2.01 -0.87 19.00
N PRO A 202 1.32 -0.03 19.80
CA PRO A 202 0.50 -0.51 20.91
C PRO A 202 -0.54 -1.56 20.49
N ILE A 203 -1.17 -1.37 19.33
CA ILE A 203 -2.11 -2.34 18.75
C ILE A 203 -1.41 -3.63 18.36
N ALA A 204 -0.21 -3.55 17.76
CA ALA A 204 0.57 -4.72 17.42
C ALA A 204 0.91 -5.56 18.65
N ARG A 205 1.23 -4.89 19.78
CA ARG A 205 1.46 -5.55 21.08
C ARG A 205 0.20 -6.25 21.59
N LEU A 206 -0.95 -5.58 21.53
CA LEU A 206 -2.23 -6.14 21.95
C LEU A 206 -2.61 -7.38 21.12
N MET A 207 -2.40 -7.31 19.82
CA MET A 207 -2.68 -8.40 18.89
C MET A 207 -1.59 -9.49 18.88
N LYS A 208 -0.45 -9.28 19.57
CA LYS A 208 0.73 -10.13 19.53
C LYS A 208 1.20 -10.45 18.10
N ARG A 209 1.12 -9.46 17.22
CA ARG A 209 1.50 -9.55 15.81
C ARG A 209 2.28 -8.31 15.40
N TRP A 210 3.40 -8.50 14.72
CA TRP A 210 4.28 -7.41 14.31
C TRP A 210 4.37 -7.37 12.79
N PRO A 211 4.00 -6.25 12.16
CA PRO A 211 4.22 -6.06 10.74
C PRO A 211 5.73 -5.91 10.48
N VAL A 212 6.20 -6.66 9.51
CA VAL A 212 7.59 -6.61 9.05
C VAL A 212 7.58 -5.96 7.67
N PHE A 213 8.34 -4.88 7.53
CA PHE A 213 8.55 -4.18 6.28
C PHE A 213 9.95 -4.48 5.77
N VAL A 214 10.03 -5.09 4.60
CA VAL A 214 11.30 -5.37 3.95
C VAL A 214 11.64 -4.21 3.02
N VAL A 215 12.82 -3.64 3.18
CA VAL A 215 13.29 -2.53 2.36
C VAL A 215 14.48 -3.00 1.54
N ALA A 216 14.34 -2.97 0.22
CA ALA A 216 15.45 -3.16 -0.70
C ALA A 216 16.29 -1.88 -0.78
N GLY A 217 17.60 -2.01 -0.91
CA GLY A 217 18.55 -0.89 -0.87
C GLY A 217 18.31 0.19 -1.92
N SER A 218 17.65 -0.16 -3.02
CA SER A 218 17.26 0.76 -4.09
C SER A 218 15.83 1.34 -3.93
N CYS A 219 15.03 0.80 -3.00
CA CYS A 219 13.60 1.13 -2.85
C CYS A 219 13.33 1.97 -1.60
N ARG A 220 14.30 2.77 -1.13
CA ARG A 220 14.08 3.63 0.03
C ARG A 220 12.99 4.67 -0.30
N PRO A 221 11.80 4.62 0.30
CA PRO A 221 10.86 5.73 0.20
C PRO A 221 11.49 6.91 0.94
N GLU A 222 11.60 8.04 0.27
CA GLU A 222 11.91 9.31 0.91
C GLU A 222 10.70 9.83 1.70
#